data_b388c486fdba3c415e32b3af41ea0f22
#
_entry.id   b388c486fdba3c415e32b3af41ea0f22
#
_cell.length_a   1.000
_cell.length_b   1.000
_cell.length_c   1.000
_cell.angle_alpha   90.00
_cell.angle_beta   90.00
_cell.angle_gamma   90.00
#
_symmetry.space_group_name_H-M   'P 1'
#
loop_
_entity.id
_entity.type
_entity.pdbx_description
1 polymer ?
#
loop_
_entity_poly.entity_id
_entity_poly.type
_entity_poly.pdbx_seq_one_letter_code
_entity_poly.pdbx_strand_id
1 'polypeptide(L)'
;INSTGGTLENGTVTNSDALSPEMKTFYDKTLVTLAGANLVHEQFGQKRPIPKNGGKTIEFRKFSKLPKAMKAITEGVTPSGNKLNVSSVSCTVDQYGTYTEQTDMLELTSVDNTIVEATKELAAQAGRTLDTVVRNELVGGTNVMYAPGLDDKDREIEITSRADVIADNKLRVKDVFRAAAELKAVNAPKINGSYVAIIHPYVSYDLMQDADSQWINIQRYASPENIFKGEIGMLGGVRFVESTEAKIYGPAVICDSLSRLTSKESISSSTTSVTVNENLTAHTFTTPVPVYIGGKENTITAVSVSGGVATLTLGTAVTSLDAGDVICGRGAGRDGSAVFCTLFLGENAYGVTDIEGGGLEHIVKQRGYGNDPLNQRSSVGWKATKVAKRLLDEYIIRFESGSSFSATAESN
;
A
#
# COMPACT_ATOMS: atom_id res chain seq x y z
N ILE A 1 -2.95 3.57 36.11
CA ILE A 1 -2.63 3.45 37.53
C ILE A 1 -1.60 4.50 37.84
N ASN A 2 -2.02 5.47 38.59
CA ASN A 2 -1.25 6.60 39.02
C ASN A 2 -0.04 6.23 39.85
N SER A 3 1.10 6.72 39.46
CA SER A 3 2.06 7.16 40.46
C SER A 3 2.57 8.54 40.04
N THR A 4 1.77 9.54 40.22
CA THR A 4 2.30 10.88 40.47
C THR A 4 2.95 10.80 41.85
N GLY A 5 4.21 10.48 41.89
CA GLY A 5 5.03 10.64 43.09
C GLY A 5 5.26 12.11 43.36
N GLY A 6 4.25 12.78 43.86
CA GLY A 6 4.41 14.11 44.46
C GLY A 6 4.79 13.93 45.92
N THR A 7 5.97 14.37 46.32
CA THR A 7 6.35 14.54 47.73
C THR A 7 5.80 15.86 48.26
N LEU A 8 5.04 15.78 49.34
CA LEU A 8 4.62 16.96 50.07
C LEU A 8 5.73 17.40 51.04
N GLU A 9 6.46 18.44 50.72
CA GLU A 9 7.26 19.18 51.67
C GLU A 9 6.66 20.57 51.86
N ASN A 10 6.32 20.93 53.08
CA ASN A 10 5.81 22.23 53.51
C ASN A 10 4.54 22.74 52.77
N GLY A 11 3.61 21.84 52.43
CA GLY A 11 2.34 22.23 51.81
C GLY A 11 2.42 22.67 50.35
N THR A 12 3.57 22.56 49.71
CA THR A 12 3.73 22.83 48.29
C THR A 12 3.88 21.51 47.56
N VAL A 13 3.02 21.23 46.60
CA VAL A 13 3.14 20.07 45.70
C VAL A 13 4.24 20.39 44.70
N THR A 14 5.43 19.84 44.88
CA THR A 14 6.45 19.82 43.84
C THR A 14 6.16 18.65 42.92
N ASN A 15 5.53 18.91 41.79
CA ASN A 15 5.46 17.95 40.72
C ASN A 15 6.88 17.74 40.18
N SER A 16 7.45 16.59 40.43
CA SER A 16 8.60 16.15 39.66
C SER A 16 8.11 15.78 38.23
N ASP A 17 8.17 16.77 37.35
CA ASP A 17 7.67 16.68 35.96
C ASP A 17 8.47 15.73 35.06
N ALA A 18 9.25 14.85 35.64
CA ALA A 18 9.99 13.85 34.87
C ALA A 18 9.27 12.49 34.95
N LEU A 19 8.65 12.09 33.84
CA LEU A 19 8.35 10.67 33.64
C LEU A 19 9.60 9.86 33.98
N SER A 20 9.47 8.90 34.90
CA SER A 20 10.60 8.05 35.25
C SER A 20 11.16 7.38 34.00
N PRO A 21 12.46 7.09 33.94
CA PRO A 21 13.04 6.35 32.80
C PRO A 21 12.29 5.05 32.50
N GLU A 22 11.72 4.42 33.49
CA GLU A 22 10.90 3.21 33.41
C GLU A 22 9.59 3.46 32.67
N MET A 23 8.92 4.58 32.90
CA MET A 23 7.70 4.95 32.18
C MET A 23 8.00 5.24 30.72
N LYS A 24 9.09 5.92 30.38
CA LYS A 24 9.53 6.13 29.00
C LYS A 24 9.78 4.79 28.28
N THR A 25 10.46 3.87 28.92
CA THR A 25 10.75 2.55 28.39
C THR A 25 9.46 1.77 28.15
N PHE A 26 8.47 1.90 29.03
CA PHE A 26 7.18 1.24 28.87
C PHE A 26 6.41 1.79 27.65
N TYR A 27 6.35 3.11 27.46
CA TYR A 27 5.69 3.74 26.31
C TYR A 27 6.39 3.38 25.01
N ASP A 28 7.71 3.43 24.96
CA ASP A 28 8.50 3.02 23.78
C ASP A 28 8.19 1.58 23.39
N LYS A 29 8.18 0.67 24.36
CA LYS A 29 7.88 -0.73 24.13
C LYS A 29 6.44 -0.94 23.62
N THR A 30 5.48 -0.22 24.18
CA THR A 30 4.07 -0.30 23.77
C THR A 30 3.90 0.21 22.34
N LEU A 31 4.47 1.36 21.99
CA LEU A 31 4.42 1.92 20.64
C LEU A 31 5.03 0.96 19.61
N VAL A 32 6.22 0.45 19.86
CA VAL A 32 6.90 -0.47 18.94
C VAL A 32 6.10 -1.77 18.78
N THR A 33 5.51 -2.28 19.85
CA THR A 33 4.70 -3.51 19.79
C THR A 33 3.42 -3.30 18.98
N LEU A 34 2.71 -2.20 19.19
CA LEU A 34 1.46 -1.88 18.47
C LEU A 34 1.73 -1.58 16.99
N ALA A 35 2.78 -0.82 16.67
CA ALA A 35 3.18 -0.55 15.30
C ALA A 35 3.57 -1.83 14.55
N GLY A 36 4.29 -2.73 15.21
CA GLY A 36 4.73 -4.00 14.62
C GLY A 36 3.60 -4.94 14.21
N ALA A 37 2.40 -4.78 14.77
CA ALA A 37 1.22 -5.58 14.39
C ALA A 37 0.72 -5.27 12.97
N ASN A 38 0.96 -4.06 12.47
CA ASN A 38 0.46 -3.59 11.17
C ASN A 38 1.49 -3.74 10.02
N LEU A 39 2.70 -4.24 10.30
CA LEU A 39 3.75 -4.40 9.29
C LEU A 39 3.61 -5.74 8.58
N VAL A 40 2.85 -5.79 7.49
CA VAL A 40 2.62 -7.00 6.68
C VAL A 40 3.58 -7.06 5.49
N HIS A 41 3.71 -5.98 4.72
CA HIS A 41 4.51 -5.95 3.49
C HIS A 41 6.02 -6.04 3.73
N GLU A 42 6.49 -5.77 4.94
CA GLU A 42 7.91 -5.87 5.30
C GLU A 42 8.38 -7.29 5.58
N GLN A 43 7.47 -8.22 5.90
CA GLN A 43 7.82 -9.55 6.41
C GLN A 43 8.62 -10.38 5.41
N PHE A 44 8.40 -10.19 4.11
CA PHE A 44 8.91 -11.04 3.03
C PHE A 44 10.10 -10.44 2.30
N GLY A 45 10.51 -9.23 2.65
CA GLY A 45 11.65 -8.54 2.07
C GLY A 45 12.99 -8.99 2.64
N GLN A 46 14.05 -8.88 1.82
CA GLN A 46 15.41 -9.08 2.29
C GLN A 46 15.80 -7.91 3.20
N LYS A 47 15.97 -8.17 4.50
CA LYS A 47 16.35 -7.14 5.49
C LYS A 47 17.87 -6.97 5.51
N ARG A 48 18.34 -5.74 5.25
CA ARG A 48 19.75 -5.36 5.33
C ARG A 48 19.89 -3.98 5.96
N PRO A 49 20.08 -3.87 7.28
CA PRO A 49 20.27 -2.59 7.92
C PRO A 49 21.63 -1.96 7.51
N ILE A 50 21.65 -0.62 7.40
CA ILE A 50 22.89 0.14 7.21
C ILE A 50 23.54 0.30 8.60
N PRO A 51 24.84 -0.02 8.77
CA PRO A 51 25.52 0.18 10.04
C PRO A 51 25.49 1.65 10.46
N LYS A 52 25.46 1.91 11.75
CA LYS A 52 25.58 3.27 12.30
C LYS A 52 26.82 3.93 11.74
N ASN A 53 26.69 5.18 11.25
CA ASN A 53 27.71 5.94 10.55
C ASN A 53 28.12 5.41 9.15
N GLY A 54 27.35 4.46 8.58
CA GLY A 54 27.59 3.90 7.24
C GLY A 54 27.03 4.72 6.07
N GLY A 55 26.56 5.95 6.32
CA GLY A 55 25.93 6.78 5.28
C GLY A 55 24.43 6.55 5.17
N LYS A 56 23.81 7.14 4.13
CA LYS A 56 22.34 7.06 3.87
C LYS A 56 21.98 6.12 2.72
N THR A 57 22.97 5.64 1.98
CA THR A 57 22.73 4.87 0.74
C THR A 57 23.22 3.46 0.91
N ILE A 58 22.40 2.50 0.50
CA ILE A 58 22.76 1.08 0.40
C ILE A 58 22.72 0.65 -1.05
N GLU A 59 23.59 -0.28 -1.42
CA GLU A 59 23.66 -0.88 -2.73
C GLU A 59 23.38 -2.38 -2.63
N PHE A 60 22.30 -2.82 -3.30
CA PHE A 60 21.99 -4.23 -3.47
C PHE A 60 22.63 -4.73 -4.77
N ARG A 61 23.42 -5.79 -4.68
CA ARG A 61 24.07 -6.39 -5.84
C ARG A 61 23.29 -7.57 -6.36
N LYS A 62 23.02 -7.57 -7.67
CA LYS A 62 22.37 -8.64 -8.40
C LYS A 62 23.38 -9.27 -9.34
N PHE A 63 23.51 -10.60 -9.26
CA PHE A 63 24.31 -11.38 -10.19
C PHE A 63 23.43 -11.93 -11.30
N SER A 64 23.83 -11.70 -12.56
CA SER A 64 23.13 -12.26 -13.72
C SER A 64 23.36 -13.76 -13.80
N LYS A 65 22.31 -14.52 -14.19
CA LYS A 65 22.45 -15.96 -14.43
C LYS A 65 23.46 -16.20 -15.55
N LEU A 66 24.38 -17.13 -15.34
CA LEU A 66 25.30 -17.56 -16.39
C LEU A 66 24.56 -18.33 -17.49
N PRO A 67 24.95 -18.20 -18.76
CA PRO A 67 24.37 -18.97 -19.85
C PRO A 67 24.65 -20.48 -19.65
N LYS A 68 23.74 -21.31 -20.14
CA LYS A 68 23.92 -22.77 -20.07
C LYS A 68 25.18 -23.19 -20.84
N ALA A 69 26.01 -24.04 -20.26
CA ALA A 69 27.19 -24.61 -20.92
C ALA A 69 26.79 -25.78 -21.82
N MET A 70 26.18 -25.47 -22.98
CA MET A 70 25.65 -26.49 -23.90
C MET A 70 26.71 -27.06 -24.85
N LYS A 71 27.92 -26.50 -24.85
CA LYS A 71 29.00 -26.96 -25.75
C LYS A 71 29.81 -28.05 -25.06
N ALA A 72 29.93 -29.21 -25.70
CA ALA A 72 30.80 -30.29 -25.23
C ALA A 72 32.25 -29.82 -25.19
N ILE A 73 32.95 -30.21 -24.13
CA ILE A 73 34.38 -29.90 -23.95
C ILE A 73 35.18 -30.82 -24.88
N THR A 74 36.07 -30.25 -25.66
CA THR A 74 37.03 -31.01 -26.46
C THR A 74 38.22 -31.40 -25.59
N GLU A 75 38.62 -32.66 -25.65
CA GLU A 75 39.76 -33.17 -24.88
C GLU A 75 41.05 -32.37 -25.17
N GLY A 76 41.73 -31.95 -24.12
CA GLY A 76 42.96 -31.15 -24.23
C GLY A 76 42.78 -29.66 -24.57
N VAL A 77 41.55 -29.18 -24.73
CA VAL A 77 41.28 -27.76 -25.00
C VAL A 77 40.55 -27.09 -23.86
N THR A 78 41.14 -26.08 -23.27
CA THR A 78 40.49 -25.28 -22.20
C THR A 78 39.40 -24.38 -22.79
N PRO A 79 38.13 -24.54 -22.39
CA PRO A 79 37.04 -23.67 -22.87
C PRO A 79 37.23 -22.22 -22.39
N SER A 80 36.71 -21.28 -23.15
CA SER A 80 36.67 -19.87 -22.72
C SER A 80 35.76 -19.70 -21.50
N GLY A 81 36.24 -19.05 -20.44
CA GLY A 81 35.47 -18.77 -19.26
C GLY A 81 34.37 -17.75 -19.50
N ASN A 82 33.23 -17.89 -18.80
CA ASN A 82 32.17 -16.89 -18.76
C ASN A 82 32.48 -15.81 -17.75
N LYS A 83 32.16 -14.55 -18.08
CA LYS A 83 32.25 -13.42 -17.14
C LYS A 83 30.98 -13.34 -16.31
N LEU A 84 31.13 -13.12 -15.01
CA LEU A 84 30.03 -12.87 -14.12
C LEU A 84 29.63 -11.39 -14.20
N ASN A 85 28.43 -11.11 -14.70
CA ASN A 85 27.92 -9.75 -14.76
C ASN A 85 27.21 -9.42 -13.45
N VAL A 86 27.57 -8.29 -12.87
CA VAL A 86 26.98 -7.77 -11.64
C VAL A 86 26.28 -6.46 -11.97
N SER A 87 25.02 -6.37 -11.60
CA SER A 87 24.27 -5.12 -11.60
C SER A 87 23.97 -4.70 -10.16
N SER A 88 23.94 -3.42 -9.90
CA SER A 88 23.62 -2.90 -8.58
C SER A 88 22.38 -2.03 -8.62
N VAL A 89 21.61 -2.10 -7.54
CA VAL A 89 20.44 -1.27 -7.29
C VAL A 89 20.73 -0.47 -6.02
N SER A 90 20.91 0.84 -6.16
CA SER A 90 21.12 1.74 -5.03
C SER A 90 19.80 2.32 -4.54
N CYS A 91 19.68 2.50 -3.23
CA CYS A 91 18.57 3.22 -2.62
C CYS A 91 19.06 4.06 -1.44
N THR A 92 18.41 5.20 -1.23
CA THR A 92 18.70 6.13 -0.14
C THR A 92 17.59 6.04 0.89
N VAL A 93 17.97 5.94 2.15
CA VAL A 93 17.04 5.85 3.26
C VAL A 93 16.48 7.22 3.59
N ASP A 94 15.16 7.31 3.70
CA ASP A 94 14.44 8.49 4.13
C ASP A 94 13.96 8.38 5.58
N GLN A 95 13.74 9.52 6.22
CA GLN A 95 13.22 9.59 7.58
C GLN A 95 11.75 10.02 7.57
N TYR A 96 10.92 9.25 8.25
CA TYR A 96 9.49 9.48 8.42
C TYR A 96 9.19 9.75 9.88
N GLY A 97 8.19 10.56 10.17
CA GLY A 97 7.78 10.84 11.54
C GLY A 97 6.66 11.86 11.60
N THR A 98 5.96 11.85 12.72
CA THR A 98 4.95 12.83 13.05
C THR A 98 4.85 12.98 14.57
N TYR A 99 4.20 14.04 15.02
CA TYR A 99 3.97 14.29 16.43
C TYR A 99 2.60 14.95 16.64
N THR A 100 2.09 14.82 17.86
CA THR A 100 0.87 15.48 18.32
C THR A 100 1.22 16.35 19.52
N GLU A 101 0.73 17.59 19.52
CA GLU A 101 0.86 18.51 20.65
C GLU A 101 -0.40 18.49 21.52
N GLN A 102 -0.20 18.59 22.82
CA GLN A 102 -1.27 18.67 23.81
C GLN A 102 -1.04 19.88 24.71
N THR A 103 -2.13 20.57 25.04
CA THR A 103 -2.08 21.71 25.93
C THR A 103 -2.37 21.29 27.38
N ASP A 104 -1.86 22.05 28.33
CA ASP A 104 -2.09 21.85 29.76
C ASP A 104 -3.56 21.87 30.12
N MET A 105 -4.34 22.77 29.49
CA MET A 105 -5.79 22.86 29.70
C MET A 105 -6.51 21.61 29.25
N LEU A 106 -6.09 20.99 28.13
CA LEU A 106 -6.66 19.74 27.65
C LEU A 106 -6.40 18.61 28.66
N GLU A 107 -5.19 18.53 29.20
CA GLU A 107 -4.83 17.50 30.17
C GLU A 107 -5.57 17.68 31.51
N LEU A 108 -5.81 18.94 31.93
CA LEU A 108 -6.56 19.25 33.14
C LEU A 108 -8.07 19.04 33.01
N THR A 109 -8.62 19.19 31.80
CA THR A 109 -10.07 19.11 31.56
C THR A 109 -10.52 17.78 31.00
N SER A 110 -9.61 16.99 30.45
CA SER A 110 -9.91 15.68 29.88
C SER A 110 -10.17 14.64 30.97
N VAL A 111 -11.21 13.84 30.77
CA VAL A 111 -11.55 12.70 31.65
C VAL A 111 -10.60 11.54 31.41
N ASP A 112 -10.12 11.39 30.17
CA ASP A 112 -9.23 10.29 29.73
C ASP A 112 -7.77 10.74 29.72
N ASN A 113 -6.87 9.78 29.88
CA ASN A 113 -5.43 10.02 29.73
C ASN A 113 -5.07 10.19 28.24
N THR A 114 -5.13 11.44 27.78
CA THR A 114 -4.91 11.82 26.37
C THR A 114 -3.54 11.41 25.82
N ILE A 115 -2.50 11.36 26.67
CA ILE A 115 -1.14 10.95 26.27
C ILE A 115 -1.11 9.45 25.90
N VAL A 116 -1.81 8.61 26.67
CA VAL A 116 -1.87 7.16 26.40
C VAL A 116 -2.60 6.88 25.09
N GLU A 117 -3.76 7.53 24.89
CA GLU A 117 -4.53 7.35 23.66
C GLU A 117 -3.77 7.91 22.44
N ALA A 118 -3.13 9.09 22.56
CA ALA A 118 -2.27 9.63 21.52
C ALA A 118 -1.11 8.65 21.15
N THR A 119 -0.52 7.99 22.14
CA THR A 119 0.53 7.01 21.92
C THR A 119 0.02 5.81 21.12
N LYS A 120 -1.19 5.30 21.40
CA LYS A 120 -1.80 4.20 20.66
C LYS A 120 -2.06 4.57 19.19
N GLU A 121 -2.67 5.74 18.98
CA GLU A 121 -2.97 6.22 17.62
C GLU A 121 -1.69 6.51 16.80
N LEU A 122 -0.68 7.10 17.43
CA LEU A 122 0.63 7.32 16.80
C LEU A 122 1.33 6.00 16.48
N ALA A 123 1.17 4.97 17.31
CA ALA A 123 1.70 3.65 17.04
C ALA A 123 1.03 3.00 15.80
N ALA A 124 -0.31 3.05 15.75
CA ALA A 124 -1.05 2.55 14.60
C ALA A 124 -0.69 3.32 13.32
N GLN A 125 -0.55 4.63 13.40
CA GLN A 125 -0.13 5.48 12.29
C GLN A 125 1.29 5.13 11.83
N ALA A 126 2.25 4.95 12.74
CA ALA A 126 3.62 4.56 12.41
C ALA A 126 3.65 3.25 11.64
N GLY A 127 2.93 2.23 12.12
CA GLY A 127 2.82 0.94 11.44
C GLY A 127 2.25 1.07 10.04
N ARG A 128 1.11 1.73 9.87
CA ARG A 128 0.49 1.97 8.56
C ARG A 128 1.40 2.75 7.63
N THR A 129 2.06 3.81 8.10
CA THR A 129 2.96 4.63 7.27
C THR A 129 4.14 3.82 6.76
N LEU A 130 4.82 3.08 7.63
CA LEU A 130 5.98 2.27 7.25
C LEU A 130 5.60 1.11 6.31
N ASP A 131 4.45 0.48 6.54
CA ASP A 131 3.91 -0.56 5.65
C ASP A 131 3.54 0.01 4.28
N THR A 132 2.93 1.20 4.23
CA THR A 132 2.59 1.92 3.00
C THR A 132 3.81 2.29 2.18
N VAL A 133 4.92 2.70 2.81
CA VAL A 133 6.18 3.00 2.11
C VAL A 133 6.69 1.76 1.38
N VAL A 134 6.71 0.61 2.05
CA VAL A 134 7.12 -0.66 1.44
C VAL A 134 6.14 -1.08 0.33
N ARG A 135 4.83 -1.03 0.61
CA ARG A 135 3.78 -1.36 -0.34
C ARG A 135 3.87 -0.56 -1.63
N ASN A 136 4.06 0.76 -1.53
CA ASN A 136 4.10 1.65 -2.70
C ASN A 136 5.28 1.33 -3.63
N GLU A 137 6.41 0.92 -3.07
CA GLU A 137 7.53 0.43 -3.90
C GLU A 137 7.17 -0.90 -4.60
N LEU A 138 6.51 -1.83 -3.89
CA LEU A 138 6.13 -3.13 -4.47
C LEU A 138 5.14 -3.00 -5.62
N VAL A 139 4.11 -2.15 -5.45
CA VAL A 139 3.07 -1.96 -6.48
C VAL A 139 3.54 -1.16 -7.70
N GLY A 140 4.69 -0.50 -7.64
CA GLY A 140 5.31 0.20 -8.76
C GLY A 140 5.92 -0.72 -9.84
N GLY A 141 5.88 -2.06 -9.69
CA GLY A 141 6.42 -3.04 -10.63
C GLY A 141 5.74 -3.04 -11.99
N THR A 142 6.45 -3.54 -13.00
CA THR A 142 5.96 -3.62 -14.39
C THR A 142 5.29 -4.95 -14.73
N ASN A 143 5.53 -5.99 -13.91
CA ASN A 143 4.92 -7.31 -14.10
C ASN A 143 3.50 -7.31 -13.53
N VAL A 144 2.52 -7.07 -14.40
CA VAL A 144 1.10 -6.90 -14.05
C VAL A 144 0.25 -7.94 -14.72
N MET A 145 -0.65 -8.55 -13.96
CA MET A 145 -1.71 -9.43 -14.44
C MET A 145 -3.05 -8.83 -14.07
N TYR A 146 -4.02 -8.97 -14.93
CA TYR A 146 -5.40 -8.55 -14.70
C TYR A 146 -6.32 -9.74 -14.60
N ALA A 147 -7.33 -9.62 -13.73
CA ALA A 147 -8.41 -10.60 -13.66
C ALA A 147 -9.20 -10.59 -14.97
N PRO A 148 -9.42 -11.74 -15.61
CA PRO A 148 -10.16 -11.80 -16.87
C PRO A 148 -11.62 -11.41 -16.67
N GLY A 149 -12.20 -10.80 -17.69
CA GLY A 149 -13.65 -10.64 -17.80
C GLY A 149 -14.33 -11.96 -18.18
N LEU A 150 -15.65 -11.99 -18.01
CA LEU A 150 -16.48 -13.05 -18.60
C LEU A 150 -17.42 -12.45 -19.62
N ASP A 151 -17.66 -13.15 -20.71
CA ASP A 151 -18.73 -12.83 -21.65
C ASP A 151 -20.06 -13.50 -21.19
N ASP A 152 -21.14 -13.20 -21.90
CA ASP A 152 -22.47 -13.77 -21.63
C ASP A 152 -22.54 -15.31 -21.71
N LYS A 153 -21.45 -15.96 -22.11
CA LYS A 153 -21.31 -17.41 -22.23
C LYS A 153 -20.24 -17.99 -21.31
N ASP A 154 -19.86 -17.25 -20.25
CA ASP A 154 -18.82 -17.61 -19.29
C ASP A 154 -17.42 -17.85 -19.92
N ARG A 155 -17.14 -17.26 -21.10
CA ARG A 155 -15.82 -17.32 -21.69
C ARG A 155 -14.97 -16.17 -21.21
N GLU A 156 -13.70 -16.47 -20.92
CA GLU A 156 -12.75 -15.45 -20.47
C GLU A 156 -12.42 -14.46 -21.59
N ILE A 157 -12.56 -13.16 -21.25
CA ILE A 157 -12.08 -12.04 -22.04
C ILE A 157 -10.81 -11.53 -21.39
N GLU A 158 -9.73 -11.48 -22.14
CA GLU A 158 -8.47 -10.95 -21.66
C GLU A 158 -8.57 -9.43 -21.43
N ILE A 159 -8.19 -8.99 -20.24
CA ILE A 159 -8.09 -7.57 -19.87
C ILE A 159 -6.61 -7.21 -19.86
N THR A 160 -6.26 -6.14 -20.56
CA THR A 160 -4.88 -5.65 -20.71
C THR A 160 -4.62 -4.33 -20.02
N SER A 161 -5.67 -3.67 -19.51
CA SER A 161 -5.59 -2.36 -18.87
C SER A 161 -6.42 -2.33 -17.59
N ARG A 162 -5.94 -1.60 -16.59
CA ARG A 162 -6.71 -1.32 -15.36
C ARG A 162 -8.02 -0.63 -15.66
N ALA A 163 -8.04 0.26 -16.64
CA ALA A 163 -9.23 1.02 -17.03
C ALA A 163 -10.40 0.14 -17.50
N ASP A 164 -10.15 -1.11 -17.87
CA ASP A 164 -11.16 -2.06 -18.32
C ASP A 164 -11.63 -3.01 -17.20
N VAL A 165 -11.00 -2.97 -16.02
CA VAL A 165 -11.39 -3.80 -14.87
C VAL A 165 -12.71 -3.29 -14.29
N ILE A 166 -13.66 -4.19 -14.12
CA ILE A 166 -14.94 -3.93 -13.44
C ILE A 166 -15.03 -4.75 -12.14
N ALA A 167 -16.03 -4.47 -11.30
CA ALA A 167 -16.22 -5.17 -10.02
C ALA A 167 -16.36 -6.69 -10.18
N ASP A 168 -16.91 -7.16 -11.30
CA ASP A 168 -17.11 -8.59 -11.57
C ASP A 168 -15.83 -9.32 -12.03
N ASN A 169 -14.77 -8.59 -12.36
CA ASN A 169 -13.46 -9.17 -12.65
C ASN A 169 -12.76 -9.61 -11.35
N LYS A 170 -13.21 -10.71 -10.77
CA LYS A 170 -12.73 -11.22 -9.48
C LYS A 170 -11.46 -12.05 -9.65
N LEU A 171 -10.65 -12.08 -8.59
CA LEU A 171 -9.54 -13.03 -8.49
C LEU A 171 -10.13 -14.44 -8.27
N ARG A 172 -9.78 -15.39 -9.13
CA ARG A 172 -10.26 -16.78 -9.08
C ARG A 172 -9.13 -17.74 -8.78
N VAL A 173 -9.50 -18.95 -8.38
CA VAL A 173 -8.55 -20.07 -8.14
C VAL A 173 -7.62 -20.30 -9.34
N LYS A 174 -8.16 -20.25 -10.54
CA LYS A 174 -7.40 -20.43 -11.79
C LYS A 174 -6.30 -19.37 -11.95
N ASP A 175 -6.59 -18.13 -11.60
CA ASP A 175 -5.64 -17.01 -11.69
C ASP A 175 -4.50 -17.16 -10.68
N VAL A 176 -4.79 -17.68 -9.49
CA VAL A 176 -3.76 -18.03 -8.50
C VAL A 176 -2.81 -19.08 -9.04
N PHE A 177 -3.33 -20.14 -9.67
CA PHE A 177 -2.49 -21.17 -10.31
C PHE A 177 -1.67 -20.58 -11.45
N ARG A 178 -2.22 -19.66 -12.23
CA ARG A 178 -1.53 -18.96 -13.32
C ARG A 178 -0.37 -18.12 -12.78
N ALA A 179 -0.62 -17.29 -11.75
CA ALA A 179 0.42 -16.49 -11.10
C ALA A 179 1.53 -17.38 -10.51
N ALA A 180 1.15 -18.47 -9.83
CA ALA A 180 2.13 -19.42 -9.31
C ALA A 180 2.94 -20.11 -10.41
N ALA A 181 2.34 -20.40 -11.56
CA ALA A 181 3.04 -20.99 -12.72
C ALA A 181 4.05 -20.00 -13.32
N GLU A 182 3.72 -18.73 -13.44
CA GLU A 182 4.65 -17.70 -13.91
C GLU A 182 5.85 -17.54 -13.00
N LEU A 183 5.65 -17.48 -11.66
CA LEU A 183 6.77 -17.44 -10.72
C LEU A 183 7.66 -18.68 -10.82
N LYS A 184 7.07 -19.86 -11.06
CA LYS A 184 7.83 -21.09 -11.28
C LYS A 184 8.60 -21.05 -12.62
N ALA A 185 8.02 -20.49 -13.69
CA ALA A 185 8.64 -20.40 -15.00
C ALA A 185 9.93 -19.54 -14.98
N VAL A 186 9.93 -18.46 -14.18
CA VAL A 186 11.15 -17.65 -13.97
C VAL A 186 12.10 -18.23 -12.92
N ASN A 187 11.78 -19.42 -12.37
CA ASN A 187 12.52 -20.08 -11.28
C ASN A 187 12.67 -19.17 -10.04
N ALA A 188 11.61 -18.46 -9.67
CA ALA A 188 11.60 -17.69 -8.43
C ALA A 188 11.74 -18.64 -7.22
N PRO A 189 12.66 -18.37 -6.27
CA PRO A 189 12.76 -19.16 -5.06
C PRO A 189 11.51 -18.98 -4.20
N LYS A 190 11.19 -19.97 -3.40
CA LYS A 190 10.02 -19.97 -2.52
C LYS A 190 10.39 -19.48 -1.11
N ILE A 191 9.52 -18.70 -0.51
CA ILE A 191 9.61 -18.26 0.88
C ILE A 191 9.08 -19.38 1.77
N ASN A 192 9.93 -20.00 2.59
CA ASN A 192 9.56 -21.13 3.48
C ASN A 192 8.74 -22.24 2.76
N GLY A 193 9.14 -22.59 1.55
CA GLY A 193 8.55 -23.68 0.77
C GLY A 193 7.30 -23.33 -0.04
N SER A 194 6.78 -22.11 0.03
CA SER A 194 5.62 -21.63 -0.73
C SER A 194 5.88 -20.22 -1.28
N TYR A 195 5.10 -19.79 -2.27
CA TYR A 195 5.00 -18.38 -2.60
C TYR A 195 4.09 -17.67 -1.60
N VAL A 196 4.14 -16.35 -1.55
CA VAL A 196 3.31 -15.55 -0.66
C VAL A 196 2.48 -14.59 -1.50
N ALA A 197 1.20 -14.46 -1.17
CA ALA A 197 0.32 -13.46 -1.74
C ALA A 197 -0.21 -12.54 -0.63
N ILE A 198 -0.05 -11.23 -0.81
CA ILE A 198 -0.65 -10.22 0.08
C ILE A 198 -1.93 -9.76 -0.58
N ILE A 199 -3.05 -9.94 0.12
CA ILE A 199 -4.40 -9.76 -0.41
C ILE A 199 -5.24 -8.84 0.49
N HIS A 200 -6.16 -8.10 -0.12
CA HIS A 200 -7.15 -7.31 0.63
C HIS A 200 -8.30 -8.21 1.13
N PRO A 201 -8.88 -7.97 2.33
CA PRO A 201 -9.98 -8.78 2.87
C PRO A 201 -11.19 -8.95 1.93
N TYR A 202 -11.54 -7.96 1.12
CA TYR A 202 -12.65 -8.05 0.16
C TYR A 202 -12.38 -9.06 -0.96
N VAL A 203 -11.15 -9.09 -1.44
CA VAL A 203 -10.74 -10.03 -2.49
C VAL A 203 -10.55 -11.43 -1.92
N SER A 204 -10.06 -11.55 -0.67
CA SER A 204 -9.93 -12.85 -0.01
C SER A 204 -11.28 -13.52 0.20
N TYR A 205 -12.32 -12.73 0.53
CA TYR A 205 -13.69 -13.22 0.64
C TYR A 205 -14.19 -13.84 -0.68
N ASP A 206 -14.02 -13.13 -1.81
CA ASP A 206 -14.40 -13.63 -3.13
C ASP A 206 -13.61 -14.89 -3.51
N LEU A 207 -12.32 -14.91 -3.24
CA LEU A 207 -11.45 -16.06 -3.52
C LEU A 207 -11.81 -17.28 -2.68
N MET A 208 -12.16 -17.11 -1.41
CA MET A 208 -12.57 -18.21 -0.55
C MET A 208 -13.89 -18.83 -1.01
N GLN A 209 -14.81 -18.03 -1.54
CA GLN A 209 -16.05 -18.54 -2.13
C GLN A 209 -15.80 -19.38 -3.38
N ASP A 210 -14.90 -18.92 -4.27
CA ASP A 210 -14.53 -19.64 -5.49
C ASP A 210 -13.69 -20.90 -5.18
N ALA A 211 -12.84 -20.85 -4.14
CA ALA A 211 -11.93 -21.93 -3.79
C ALA A 211 -12.61 -23.12 -3.09
N ASP A 212 -13.71 -22.89 -2.38
CA ASP A 212 -14.46 -23.89 -1.61
C ASP A 212 -13.56 -24.95 -0.93
N SER A 213 -13.61 -26.21 -1.38
CA SER A 213 -12.85 -27.33 -0.79
C SER A 213 -11.34 -27.30 -1.07
N GLN A 214 -10.86 -26.50 -2.01
CA GLN A 214 -9.44 -26.41 -2.35
C GLN A 214 -8.64 -25.53 -1.36
N TRP A 215 -9.33 -24.74 -0.55
CA TRP A 215 -8.70 -23.88 0.44
C TRP A 215 -8.17 -24.69 1.62
N ILE A 216 -6.87 -24.56 1.88
CA ILE A 216 -6.24 -25.20 3.04
C ILE A 216 -6.15 -24.20 4.17
N ASN A 217 -6.95 -24.40 5.20
CA ASN A 217 -6.95 -23.57 6.39
C ASN A 217 -5.61 -23.70 7.15
N ILE A 218 -5.22 -22.63 7.82
CA ILE A 218 -4.01 -22.54 8.63
C ILE A 218 -3.91 -23.64 9.69
N GLN A 219 -5.04 -24.08 10.22
CA GLN A 219 -5.11 -25.16 11.24
C GLN A 219 -4.63 -26.54 10.73
N ARG A 220 -4.56 -26.73 9.41
CA ARG A 220 -4.09 -27.98 8.79
C ARG A 220 -2.58 -27.97 8.49
N TYR A 221 -1.87 -26.93 8.87
CA TYR A 221 -0.44 -26.86 8.68
C TYR A 221 0.28 -27.80 9.64
N ALA A 222 1.28 -28.53 9.14
CA ALA A 222 2.05 -29.47 9.92
C ALA A 222 2.95 -28.82 10.98
N SER A 223 3.29 -27.54 10.82
CA SER A 223 4.18 -26.81 11.72
C SER A 223 3.68 -25.39 11.96
N PRO A 224 3.24 -25.06 13.20
CA PRO A 224 2.75 -23.73 13.53
C PRO A 224 3.86 -22.65 13.57
N GLU A 225 5.12 -23.04 13.66
CA GLU A 225 6.25 -22.11 13.70
C GLU A 225 6.48 -21.34 12.38
N ASN A 226 5.89 -21.83 11.29
CA ASN A 226 6.02 -21.23 9.95
C ASN A 226 4.82 -20.35 9.55
N ILE A 227 3.99 -19.95 10.51
CA ILE A 227 2.82 -19.12 10.24
C ILE A 227 3.23 -17.65 10.19
N PHE A 228 2.88 -16.96 9.11
CA PHE A 228 3.10 -15.52 8.97
C PHE A 228 2.04 -14.69 9.71
N LYS A 229 2.37 -13.46 10.06
CA LYS A 229 1.39 -12.53 10.63
C LYS A 229 0.33 -12.20 9.57
N GLY A 230 -0.95 -12.37 9.93
CA GLY A 230 -2.07 -12.14 9.02
C GLY A 230 -2.31 -13.26 8.01
N GLU A 231 -1.65 -14.42 8.14
CA GLU A 231 -1.88 -15.55 7.26
C GLU A 231 -3.27 -16.16 7.49
N ILE A 232 -4.00 -16.38 6.39
CA ILE A 232 -5.38 -16.91 6.39
C ILE A 232 -5.48 -18.33 5.85
N GLY A 233 -4.54 -18.75 5.01
CA GLY A 233 -4.55 -20.08 4.43
C GLY A 233 -3.63 -20.23 3.23
N MET A 234 -3.70 -21.39 2.58
CA MET A 234 -2.89 -21.73 1.41
C MET A 234 -3.76 -22.29 0.29
N LEU A 235 -3.46 -21.88 -0.94
CA LEU A 235 -4.09 -22.36 -2.16
C LEU A 235 -3.04 -22.51 -3.26
N GLY A 236 -2.95 -23.66 -3.90
CA GLY A 236 -2.05 -23.89 -5.04
C GLY A 236 -0.55 -23.75 -4.77
N GLY A 237 -0.13 -23.84 -3.50
CA GLY A 237 1.26 -23.61 -3.09
C GLY A 237 1.61 -22.14 -2.87
N VAL A 238 0.59 -21.29 -2.79
CA VAL A 238 0.67 -19.87 -2.42
C VAL A 238 0.01 -19.69 -1.05
N ARG A 239 0.71 -19.08 -0.12
CA ARG A 239 0.19 -18.66 1.18
C ARG A 239 -0.38 -17.26 1.07
N PHE A 240 -1.58 -17.07 1.60
CA PHE A 240 -2.27 -15.80 1.57
C PHE A 240 -2.17 -15.11 2.93
N VAL A 241 -1.76 -13.85 2.88
CA VAL A 241 -1.65 -12.97 4.04
C VAL A 241 -2.58 -11.78 3.81
N GLU A 242 -3.50 -11.56 4.73
CA GLU A 242 -4.41 -10.44 4.67
C GLU A 242 -3.78 -9.14 5.18
N SER A 243 -4.06 -8.06 4.45
CA SER A 243 -3.74 -6.71 4.88
C SER A 243 -4.82 -5.74 4.45
N THR A 244 -5.34 -4.96 5.38
CA THR A 244 -6.25 -3.84 5.08
C THR A 244 -5.53 -2.71 4.34
N GLU A 245 -4.21 -2.66 4.46
CA GLU A 245 -3.34 -1.71 3.75
C GLU A 245 -2.92 -2.20 2.36
N ALA A 246 -3.42 -3.36 1.88
CA ALA A 246 -3.20 -3.79 0.50
C ALA A 246 -3.75 -2.73 -0.47
N LYS A 247 -2.99 -2.41 -1.53
CA LYS A 247 -3.29 -1.27 -2.41
C LYS A 247 -4.65 -1.39 -3.10
N ILE A 248 -5.44 -0.35 -2.96
CA ILE A 248 -6.69 -0.13 -3.68
C ILE A 248 -6.47 1.05 -4.62
N TYR A 249 -6.75 0.84 -5.89
CA TYR A 249 -6.75 1.90 -6.88
C TYR A 249 -8.19 2.39 -7.06
N GLY A 250 -8.45 3.60 -6.64
CA GLY A 250 -9.70 4.31 -6.87
C GLY A 250 -9.53 5.46 -7.86
N PRO A 251 -10.61 6.11 -8.27
CA PRO A 251 -10.55 7.26 -9.15
C PRO A 251 -9.86 8.45 -8.47
N ALA A 252 -8.96 9.09 -9.19
CA ALA A 252 -8.36 10.33 -8.74
C ALA A 252 -9.42 11.41 -8.56
N VAL A 253 -9.17 12.35 -7.68
CA VAL A 253 -10.05 13.51 -7.48
C VAL A 253 -10.05 14.37 -8.74
N ILE A 254 -11.24 14.70 -9.24
CA ILE A 254 -11.46 15.58 -10.39
C ILE A 254 -11.51 17.04 -9.92
N CYS A 255 -12.25 17.31 -8.85
CA CYS A 255 -12.34 18.63 -8.22
C CYS A 255 -12.68 18.50 -6.73
N ASP A 256 -12.02 19.28 -5.89
CA ASP A 256 -12.16 19.25 -4.42
C ASP A 256 -12.15 17.82 -3.85
N SER A 257 -13.31 17.24 -3.58
CA SER A 257 -13.48 15.87 -3.11
C SER A 257 -14.21 14.95 -4.09
N LEU A 258 -14.63 15.46 -5.26
CA LEU A 258 -15.35 14.67 -6.25
C LEU A 258 -14.39 13.92 -7.16
N SER A 259 -14.54 12.62 -7.22
CA SER A 259 -13.75 11.71 -8.07
C SER A 259 -14.57 11.09 -9.21
N ARG A 260 -15.89 11.29 -9.19
CA ARG A 260 -16.84 10.79 -10.19
C ARG A 260 -17.86 11.88 -10.53
N LEU A 261 -18.21 11.96 -11.80
CA LEU A 261 -19.28 12.78 -12.33
C LEU A 261 -20.16 11.90 -13.22
N THR A 262 -21.42 12.25 -13.39
CA THR A 262 -22.35 11.47 -14.21
C THR A 262 -22.85 12.31 -15.40
N SER A 263 -22.87 11.71 -16.60
CA SER A 263 -23.41 12.36 -17.80
C SER A 263 -24.89 12.65 -17.62
N LYS A 264 -25.32 13.86 -17.98
CA LYS A 264 -26.71 14.24 -17.91
C LYS A 264 -27.50 13.82 -19.16
N GLU A 265 -26.85 13.78 -20.30
CA GLU A 265 -27.47 13.53 -21.60
C GLU A 265 -26.77 12.42 -22.36
N SER A 266 -27.52 11.70 -23.19
CA SER A 266 -26.94 10.72 -24.10
C SER A 266 -26.35 11.43 -25.32
N ILE A 267 -25.13 11.04 -25.69
CA ILE A 267 -24.36 11.54 -26.81
C ILE A 267 -24.28 10.44 -27.86
N SER A 268 -24.80 10.71 -29.06
CA SER A 268 -24.76 9.81 -30.23
C SER A 268 -23.93 10.36 -31.39
N SER A 269 -23.36 11.56 -31.24
CA SER A 269 -22.52 12.23 -32.24
C SER A 269 -21.22 12.71 -31.63
N SER A 270 -20.18 12.83 -32.45
CA SER A 270 -18.87 13.30 -31.99
C SER A 270 -18.95 14.71 -31.38
N THR A 271 -18.67 14.83 -30.10
CA THR A 271 -18.66 16.11 -29.38
C THR A 271 -17.53 16.15 -28.34
N THR A 272 -17.02 17.35 -28.09
CA THR A 272 -16.08 17.64 -26.99
C THR A 272 -16.78 18.29 -25.80
N SER A 273 -18.09 18.47 -25.84
CA SER A 273 -18.88 19.11 -24.79
C SER A 273 -19.79 18.07 -24.14
N VAL A 274 -19.69 17.88 -22.82
CA VAL A 274 -20.52 16.94 -22.05
C VAL A 274 -21.13 17.65 -20.86
N THR A 275 -22.44 17.56 -20.73
CA THR A 275 -23.19 18.09 -19.58
C THR A 275 -23.21 17.02 -18.46
N VAL A 276 -23.06 17.45 -17.20
CA VAL A 276 -23.09 16.56 -16.05
C VAL A 276 -24.21 16.89 -15.08
N ASN A 277 -24.61 15.90 -14.28
CA ASN A 277 -25.70 16.05 -13.32
C ASN A 277 -25.28 16.84 -12.08
N GLU A 278 -24.01 16.79 -11.72
CA GLU A 278 -23.47 17.41 -10.51
C GLU A 278 -23.46 18.94 -10.64
N ASN A 279 -23.88 19.61 -9.58
CA ASN A 279 -23.79 21.05 -9.49
C ASN A 279 -22.38 21.48 -9.09
N LEU A 280 -21.59 21.93 -10.05
CA LEU A 280 -20.19 22.28 -9.86
C LEU A 280 -19.96 23.79 -9.59
N THR A 281 -21.00 24.55 -9.26
CA THR A 281 -20.91 26.01 -9.08
C THR A 281 -19.96 26.42 -7.96
N ALA A 282 -19.84 25.61 -6.90
CA ALA A 282 -18.98 25.89 -5.75
C ALA A 282 -17.62 25.17 -5.82
N HIS A 283 -17.36 24.43 -6.89
CA HIS A 283 -16.16 23.59 -7.01
C HIS A 283 -15.06 24.26 -7.83
N THR A 284 -13.82 24.07 -7.39
CA THR A 284 -12.62 24.61 -8.04
C THR A 284 -11.94 23.53 -8.89
N PHE A 285 -11.68 23.83 -10.16
CA PHE A 285 -10.99 22.94 -11.09
C PHE A 285 -9.60 23.45 -11.40
N THR A 286 -8.62 22.57 -11.30
CA THR A 286 -7.25 22.81 -11.77
C THR A 286 -7.06 22.09 -13.10
N THR A 287 -7.58 22.66 -14.17
CA THR A 287 -7.47 22.09 -15.52
C THR A 287 -6.04 22.21 -16.08
N PRO A 288 -5.59 21.23 -16.88
CA PRO A 288 -6.29 20.05 -17.39
C PRO A 288 -6.40 18.91 -16.39
N VAL A 289 -7.58 18.26 -16.30
CA VAL A 289 -7.81 17.11 -15.42
C VAL A 289 -7.91 15.83 -16.25
N PRO A 290 -7.03 14.84 -16.04
CA PRO A 290 -7.11 13.57 -16.74
C PRO A 290 -8.24 12.69 -16.17
N VAL A 291 -9.09 12.16 -17.05
CA VAL A 291 -10.28 11.35 -16.70
C VAL A 291 -10.41 10.12 -17.59
N TYR A 292 -11.24 9.18 -17.15
CA TYR A 292 -11.77 8.08 -17.96
C TYR A 292 -13.25 8.33 -18.28
N ILE A 293 -13.65 8.06 -19.51
CA ILE A 293 -15.02 8.11 -20.00
C ILE A 293 -15.27 6.83 -20.79
N GLY A 294 -16.17 5.96 -20.31
CA GLY A 294 -16.43 4.66 -20.94
C GLY A 294 -15.18 3.79 -21.10
N GLY A 295 -14.28 3.79 -20.11
CA GLY A 295 -13.01 3.05 -20.13
C GLY A 295 -11.91 3.67 -21.01
N LYS A 296 -12.17 4.79 -21.69
CA LYS A 296 -11.19 5.48 -22.56
C LYS A 296 -10.58 6.69 -21.86
N GLU A 297 -9.30 6.91 -22.10
CA GLU A 297 -8.60 8.08 -21.59
C GLU A 297 -9.07 9.36 -22.26
N ASN A 298 -9.33 10.38 -21.46
CA ASN A 298 -9.66 11.74 -21.90
C ASN A 298 -9.09 12.77 -20.92
N THR A 299 -9.32 14.03 -21.19
CA THR A 299 -8.87 15.14 -20.34
C THR A 299 -9.95 16.22 -20.33
N ILE A 300 -10.32 16.69 -19.15
CA ILE A 300 -11.17 17.88 -19.01
C ILE A 300 -10.27 19.10 -19.17
N THR A 301 -10.50 19.90 -20.21
CA THR A 301 -9.70 21.10 -20.53
C THR A 301 -10.32 22.38 -19.99
N ALA A 302 -11.65 22.41 -19.87
CA ALA A 302 -12.37 23.53 -19.29
C ALA A 302 -13.70 23.05 -18.68
N VAL A 303 -14.20 23.82 -17.72
CA VAL A 303 -15.51 23.62 -17.09
C VAL A 303 -16.26 24.95 -17.11
N SER A 304 -17.50 24.92 -17.55
CA SER A 304 -18.41 26.09 -17.52
C SER A 304 -19.69 25.73 -16.78
N VAL A 305 -20.14 26.61 -15.90
CA VAL A 305 -21.37 26.39 -15.14
C VAL A 305 -22.32 27.54 -15.46
N SER A 306 -23.52 27.20 -15.93
CA SER A 306 -24.56 28.17 -16.25
C SER A 306 -25.91 27.66 -15.78
N GLY A 307 -26.62 28.44 -14.98
CA GLY A 307 -27.95 28.08 -14.48
C GLY A 307 -27.99 26.79 -13.66
N GLY A 308 -26.89 26.43 -12.97
CA GLY A 308 -26.77 25.19 -12.17
C GLY A 308 -26.45 23.95 -13.00
N VAL A 309 -26.28 24.08 -14.32
CA VAL A 309 -25.82 22.99 -15.20
C VAL A 309 -24.33 23.16 -15.47
N ALA A 310 -23.57 22.13 -15.22
CA ALA A 310 -22.15 22.10 -15.50
C ALA A 310 -21.87 21.42 -16.82
N THR A 311 -21.04 22.05 -17.65
CA THR A 311 -20.61 21.54 -18.95
C THR A 311 -19.11 21.40 -18.96
N LEU A 312 -18.64 20.22 -19.24
CA LEU A 312 -17.23 19.86 -19.36
C LEU A 312 -16.78 19.99 -20.82
N THR A 313 -15.64 20.61 -21.04
CA THR A 313 -14.96 20.58 -22.34
C THR A 313 -13.86 19.57 -22.31
N LEU A 314 -13.90 18.62 -23.24
CA LEU A 314 -12.97 17.49 -23.30
C LEU A 314 -11.87 17.76 -24.33
N GLY A 315 -10.68 17.22 -24.08
CA GLY A 315 -9.54 17.28 -25.01
C GLY A 315 -9.73 16.40 -26.24
N THR A 316 -10.44 15.27 -26.09
CA THR A 316 -10.78 14.36 -27.18
C THR A 316 -12.29 14.21 -27.30
N ALA A 317 -12.81 14.21 -28.51
CA ALA A 317 -14.25 14.07 -28.74
C ALA A 317 -14.75 12.67 -28.35
N VAL A 318 -15.90 12.63 -27.70
CA VAL A 318 -16.62 11.38 -27.35
C VAL A 318 -17.71 11.16 -28.39
N THR A 319 -17.83 9.93 -28.89
CA THR A 319 -18.78 9.60 -30.00
C THR A 319 -20.03 8.88 -29.50
N SER A 320 -19.96 8.27 -28.27
CA SER A 320 -21.08 7.57 -27.66
C SER A 320 -20.94 7.67 -26.17
N LEU A 321 -21.98 8.11 -25.50
CA LEU A 321 -22.11 8.18 -24.05
C LEU A 321 -23.59 8.13 -23.71
N ASP A 322 -24.00 7.33 -22.76
CA ASP A 322 -25.38 7.28 -22.31
C ASP A 322 -25.62 8.21 -21.11
N ALA A 323 -26.87 8.65 -20.94
CA ALA A 323 -27.24 9.41 -19.76
C ALA A 323 -27.06 8.57 -18.52
N GLY A 324 -26.31 9.08 -17.53
CA GLY A 324 -25.94 8.35 -16.34
C GLY A 324 -24.56 7.66 -16.40
N ASP A 325 -23.90 7.64 -17.55
CA ASP A 325 -22.55 7.12 -17.66
C ASP A 325 -21.58 7.92 -16.79
N VAL A 326 -20.62 7.18 -16.19
CA VAL A 326 -19.69 7.76 -15.23
C VAL A 326 -18.46 8.32 -15.93
N ILE A 327 -18.12 9.55 -15.56
CA ILE A 327 -16.87 10.22 -15.88
C ILE A 327 -16.05 10.19 -14.60
N CYS A 328 -14.95 9.48 -14.56
CA CYS A 328 -14.15 9.32 -13.35
C CYS A 328 -12.71 9.78 -13.54
N GLY A 329 -12.07 10.18 -12.44
CA GLY A 329 -10.65 10.48 -12.44
C GLY A 329 -9.82 9.24 -12.76
N ARG A 330 -8.63 9.40 -13.35
CA ARG A 330 -7.74 8.29 -13.68
C ARG A 330 -7.31 7.49 -12.45
N GLY A 331 -6.97 6.24 -12.63
CA GLY A 331 -6.42 5.36 -11.61
C GLY A 331 -7.34 4.22 -11.19
N ALA A 332 -8.65 4.36 -11.35
CA ALA A 332 -9.64 3.30 -11.13
C ALA A 332 -9.82 2.37 -12.35
N GLY A 333 -10.69 1.39 -12.18
CA GLY A 333 -11.24 0.59 -13.27
C GLY A 333 -12.32 1.31 -14.06
N ARG A 334 -13.04 0.55 -14.89
CA ARG A 334 -14.15 1.09 -15.70
C ARG A 334 -15.21 1.70 -14.77
N ASP A 335 -15.75 2.84 -15.17
CA ASP A 335 -16.79 3.58 -14.44
C ASP A 335 -16.41 3.98 -13.00
N GLY A 336 -15.10 4.12 -12.76
CA GLY A 336 -14.56 4.44 -11.46
C GLY A 336 -14.55 3.28 -10.48
N SER A 337 -14.71 2.04 -10.95
CA SER A 337 -14.65 0.85 -10.09
C SER A 337 -13.34 0.76 -9.36
N ALA A 338 -13.40 0.40 -8.08
CA ALA A 338 -12.21 0.15 -7.28
C ALA A 338 -11.48 -1.09 -7.79
N VAL A 339 -10.16 -0.98 -7.98
CA VAL A 339 -9.31 -2.09 -8.40
C VAL A 339 -8.38 -2.46 -7.25
N PHE A 340 -8.47 -3.69 -6.82
CA PHE A 340 -7.68 -4.23 -5.71
C PHE A 340 -6.41 -4.88 -6.24
N CYS A 341 -5.31 -4.61 -5.56
CA CYS A 341 -4.01 -5.16 -5.90
C CYS A 341 -3.66 -6.33 -4.97
N THR A 342 -3.51 -7.52 -5.53
CA THR A 342 -2.93 -8.67 -4.85
C THR A 342 -1.48 -8.84 -5.31
N LEU A 343 -0.53 -8.86 -4.37
CA LEU A 343 0.89 -8.99 -4.65
C LEU A 343 1.33 -10.44 -4.44
N PHE A 344 1.76 -11.13 -5.51
CA PHE A 344 2.39 -12.44 -5.42
C PHE A 344 3.91 -12.28 -5.39
N LEU A 345 4.55 -12.86 -4.38
CA LEU A 345 5.95 -12.65 -4.04
C LEU A 345 6.73 -13.97 -4.02
N GLY A 346 7.89 -13.94 -4.68
CA GLY A 346 8.97 -14.91 -4.49
C GLY A 346 9.99 -14.41 -3.45
N GLU A 347 10.90 -15.28 -3.04
CA GLU A 347 12.00 -14.92 -2.14
C GLU A 347 12.98 -13.94 -2.82
N ASN A 348 13.54 -13.01 -2.04
CA ASN A 348 14.47 -11.99 -2.51
C ASN A 348 13.95 -11.07 -3.64
N ALA A 349 12.64 -10.93 -3.75
CA ALA A 349 12.00 -10.06 -4.73
C ALA A 349 12.32 -8.59 -4.49
N TYR A 350 12.42 -8.17 -3.22
CA TYR A 350 12.71 -6.80 -2.79
C TYR A 350 13.57 -6.77 -1.53
N GLY A 351 14.24 -5.65 -1.32
CA GLY A 351 15.00 -5.35 -0.12
C GLY A 351 14.32 -4.30 0.73
N VAL A 352 14.42 -4.44 2.03
CA VAL A 352 13.98 -3.45 3.01
C VAL A 352 15.17 -3.07 3.87
N THR A 353 15.38 -1.78 4.04
CA THR A 353 16.55 -1.23 4.72
C THR A 353 16.13 -0.14 5.69
N ASP A 354 16.75 -0.17 6.85
CA ASP A 354 16.75 0.89 7.85
C ASP A 354 18.20 1.22 8.25
N ILE A 355 18.39 2.24 9.06
CA ILE A 355 19.71 2.56 9.63
C ILE A 355 19.75 1.98 11.04
N GLU A 356 20.81 1.25 11.36
CA GLU A 356 21.03 0.72 12.69
C GLU A 356 21.01 1.83 13.76
N GLY A 357 20.10 1.71 14.72
CA GLY A 357 19.81 2.76 15.70
C GLY A 357 18.86 3.87 15.20
N GLY A 358 18.38 3.81 13.95
CA GLY A 358 17.37 4.70 13.38
C GLY A 358 16.03 3.98 13.12
N GLY A 359 15.78 2.86 13.78
CA GLY A 359 14.49 2.17 13.76
C GLY A 359 13.37 3.03 14.35
N LEU A 360 12.21 2.45 14.57
CA LEU A 360 11.08 3.17 15.16
C LEU A 360 11.42 3.67 16.58
N GLU A 361 11.48 4.99 16.72
CA GLU A 361 11.79 5.70 17.97
C GLU A 361 10.56 6.49 18.44
N HIS A 362 10.17 6.31 19.67
CA HIS A 362 9.13 7.08 20.33
C HIS A 362 9.74 8.28 21.05
N ILE A 363 9.17 9.46 20.85
CA ILE A 363 9.70 10.71 21.39
C ILE A 363 8.61 11.38 22.21
N VAL A 364 8.84 11.53 23.52
CA VAL A 364 7.96 12.28 24.42
C VAL A 364 8.72 13.50 24.90
N LYS A 365 8.15 14.69 24.68
CA LYS A 365 8.64 15.94 25.20
C LYS A 365 7.64 16.48 26.21
N GLN A 366 8.12 16.72 27.42
CA GLN A 366 7.33 17.27 28.50
C GLN A 366 7.14 18.77 28.32
N ARG A 367 6.25 19.35 29.10
CA ARG A 367 6.01 20.79 29.19
C ARG A 367 7.31 21.56 29.44
N GLY A 368 7.45 22.74 28.85
CA GLY A 368 8.65 23.58 28.96
C GLY A 368 9.82 23.15 28.12
N TYR A 369 9.69 22.14 27.25
CA TYR A 369 10.75 21.74 26.35
C TYR A 369 10.75 22.61 25.08
N GLY A 370 11.90 23.19 24.75
CA GLY A 370 12.07 24.06 23.59
C GLY A 370 11.60 25.50 23.85
N ASN A 371 10.84 26.09 22.93
CA ASN A 371 10.36 27.46 23.02
C ASN A 371 8.96 27.54 23.66
N ASP A 372 8.83 27.05 24.89
CA ASP A 372 7.59 27.07 25.67
C ASP A 372 7.82 27.67 27.07
N PRO A 373 7.96 29.01 27.18
CA PRO A 373 8.33 29.67 28.42
C PRO A 373 7.25 29.61 29.53
N LEU A 374 6.00 29.25 29.18
CA LEU A 374 4.91 29.13 30.12
C LEU A 374 4.56 27.67 30.46
N ASN A 375 5.32 26.70 29.96
CA ASN A 375 5.09 25.27 30.21
C ASN A 375 3.68 24.79 29.87
N GLN A 376 3.15 25.26 28.72
CA GLN A 376 1.75 24.99 28.32
C GLN A 376 1.60 23.83 27.34
N ARG A 377 2.72 23.30 26.79
CA ARG A 377 2.68 22.29 25.73
C ARG A 377 3.51 21.07 26.08
N SER A 378 2.91 19.91 25.85
CA SER A 378 3.61 18.63 25.78
C SER A 378 3.45 18.03 24.38
N SER A 379 4.39 17.23 23.91
CA SER A 379 4.29 16.58 22.62
C SER A 379 4.72 15.12 22.68
N VAL A 380 3.98 14.30 21.95
CA VAL A 380 4.27 12.90 21.75
C VAL A 380 4.42 12.66 20.25
N GLY A 381 5.44 11.95 19.84
CA GLY A 381 5.70 11.70 18.44
C GLY A 381 6.52 10.45 18.20
N TRP A 382 6.66 10.09 16.95
CA TRP A 382 7.53 9.01 16.51
C TRP A 382 8.35 9.43 15.30
N LYS A 383 9.49 8.80 15.12
CA LYS A 383 10.29 8.87 13.90
C LYS A 383 10.89 7.50 13.59
N ALA A 384 11.10 7.23 12.31
CA ALA A 384 11.77 6.04 11.83
C ALA A 384 12.48 6.32 10.51
N THR A 385 13.53 5.55 10.23
CA THR A 385 14.20 5.56 8.94
C THR A 385 13.81 4.30 8.19
N LYS A 386 13.40 4.44 6.92
CA LYS A 386 12.96 3.30 6.10
C LYS A 386 13.18 3.55 4.63
N VAL A 387 13.52 2.49 3.91
CA VAL A 387 13.40 2.42 2.46
C VAL A 387 13.13 0.99 2.04
N ALA A 388 12.33 0.83 1.00
CA ALA A 388 12.18 -0.44 0.28
C ALA A 388 12.61 -0.24 -1.16
N LYS A 389 13.13 -1.30 -1.79
CA LYS A 389 13.50 -1.28 -3.20
C LYS A 389 13.27 -2.65 -3.83
N ARG A 390 12.63 -2.67 -4.99
CA ARG A 390 12.48 -3.89 -5.79
C ARG A 390 13.85 -4.29 -6.33
N LEU A 391 14.19 -5.55 -6.16
CA LEU A 391 15.44 -6.14 -6.61
C LEU A 391 15.25 -6.90 -7.92
N LEU A 392 14.16 -7.66 -7.99
CA LEU A 392 13.81 -8.54 -9.11
C LEU A 392 12.33 -8.38 -9.43
N ASP A 393 11.99 -7.55 -10.41
CA ASP A 393 10.60 -7.34 -10.83
C ASP A 393 9.93 -8.64 -11.32
N GLU A 394 10.71 -9.58 -11.87
CA GLU A 394 10.23 -10.89 -12.31
C GLU A 394 9.72 -11.79 -11.16
N TYR A 395 10.13 -11.52 -9.91
CA TYR A 395 9.72 -12.28 -8.73
C TYR A 395 8.54 -11.63 -8.00
N ILE A 396 8.01 -10.55 -8.55
CA ILE A 396 6.83 -9.85 -8.06
C ILE A 396 5.79 -9.86 -9.16
N ILE A 397 4.59 -10.38 -8.88
CA ILE A 397 3.45 -10.24 -9.77
C ILE A 397 2.42 -9.37 -9.08
N ARG A 398 2.06 -8.28 -9.72
CA ARG A 398 0.95 -7.42 -9.32
C ARG A 398 -0.30 -7.89 -10.03
N PHE A 399 -1.20 -8.51 -9.31
CA PHE A 399 -2.49 -8.95 -9.84
C PHE A 399 -3.56 -7.93 -9.50
N GLU A 400 -4.26 -7.42 -10.50
CA GLU A 400 -5.28 -6.39 -10.35
C GLU A 400 -6.66 -6.99 -10.65
N SER A 401 -7.58 -6.89 -9.68
CA SER A 401 -8.94 -7.44 -9.75
C SER A 401 -9.97 -6.50 -9.17
N GLY A 402 -11.21 -6.67 -9.56
CA GLY A 402 -12.36 -6.13 -8.85
C GLY A 402 -12.71 -6.95 -7.60
N SER A 403 -13.80 -6.59 -6.93
CA SER A 403 -14.41 -7.36 -5.86
C SER A 403 -15.91 -7.17 -5.85
N SER A 404 -16.65 -8.23 -5.55
CA SER A 404 -18.11 -8.18 -5.37
C SER A 404 -18.52 -7.41 -4.12
N PHE A 405 -17.63 -7.29 -3.14
CA PHE A 405 -17.92 -6.69 -1.86
C PHE A 405 -18.06 -5.16 -1.94
N SER A 406 -17.24 -4.49 -2.72
CA SER A 406 -17.32 -3.05 -2.93
C SER A 406 -16.71 -2.62 -4.26
N ALA A 407 -17.56 -2.08 -5.13
CA ALA A 407 -17.13 -1.43 -6.37
C ALA A 407 -16.60 -0.01 -6.14
N THR A 408 -16.86 0.59 -4.96
CA THR A 408 -16.61 2.01 -4.68
C THR A 408 -15.66 2.23 -3.50
N ALA A 409 -14.85 1.22 -3.16
CA ALA A 409 -13.86 1.36 -2.09
C ALA A 409 -12.91 2.54 -2.37
N GLU A 410 -12.58 3.28 -1.31
CA GLU A 410 -11.67 4.40 -1.40
C GLU A 410 -10.24 3.93 -1.67
N SER A 411 -9.48 4.72 -2.43
CA SER A 411 -8.06 4.48 -2.64
C SER A 411 -7.26 4.74 -1.37
N ASN A 412 -6.25 3.92 -1.12
CA ASN A 412 -5.39 4.03 0.06
C ASN A 412 -3.90 4.27 -0.30
#